data_8e306391c16365104db93c46290ca2ea
#
_entry.id   8e306391c16365104db93c46290ca2ea
#
_cell.length_a   1.000
_cell.length_b   1.000
_cell.length_c   1.000
_cell.angle_alpha   90.00
_cell.angle_beta   90.00
_cell.angle_gamma   90.00
#
_symmetry.space_group_name_H-M   'P 1'
#
loop_
_entity.id
_entity.type
_entity.pdbx_description
1 polymer ?
#
loop_
_entity_poly.entity_id
_entity_poly.type
_entity_poly.pdbx_seq_one_letter_code
_entity_poly.pdbx_strand_id
1 'polypeptide(L)'
;MLLPKKRLVTKMHPKAGHPVDATSLTDISELISLYYETEPDLTDPAQQVVFGTSGHRGTSLNGSFTEDHIMAITQAICEYRKAQGTHGPLFIGRDT
;
A
#
# COMPACT_ATOMS: atom_id res chain seq x y z
N MET A 1 -42.98 16.73 14.37
CA MET A 1 -42.14 16.05 15.33
C MET A 1 -40.77 15.79 14.70
N LEU A 2 -39.75 16.47 15.18
CA LEU A 2 -38.40 16.33 14.68
C LEU A 2 -37.82 15.03 15.24
N LEU A 3 -37.47 14.10 14.34
CA LEU A 3 -36.70 12.92 14.70
C LEU A 3 -35.33 13.36 15.23
N PRO A 4 -34.86 12.82 16.37
CA PRO A 4 -33.54 13.11 16.85
C PRO A 4 -32.52 12.74 15.76
N LYS A 5 -31.71 13.71 15.36
CA LYS A 5 -30.57 13.43 14.49
C LYS A 5 -29.74 12.35 15.16
N LYS A 6 -29.70 11.16 14.60
CA LYS A 6 -28.69 10.18 15.00
C LYS A 6 -27.33 10.84 14.84
N ARG A 7 -26.74 11.23 15.95
CA ARG A 7 -25.31 11.56 15.94
C ARG A 7 -24.60 10.30 15.47
N LEU A 8 -23.94 10.40 14.34
CA LEU A 8 -22.85 9.48 14.02
C LEU A 8 -21.79 9.68 15.13
N VAL A 9 -21.96 8.94 16.21
CA VAL A 9 -20.91 8.81 17.21
C VAL A 9 -19.85 7.94 16.55
N THR A 10 -18.89 8.57 15.88
CA THR A 10 -17.66 7.92 15.51
C THR A 10 -17.01 7.51 16.81
N LYS A 11 -17.04 6.19 17.08
CA LYS A 11 -16.45 5.65 18.30
C LYS A 11 -14.95 5.92 18.25
N MET A 12 -14.49 6.94 19.00
CA MET A 12 -13.08 7.28 19.09
C MET A 12 -12.30 6.12 19.72
N HIS A 13 -11.16 5.78 19.12
CA HIS A 13 -10.27 4.80 19.73
C HIS A 13 -9.86 5.29 21.14
N PRO A 14 -9.84 4.38 22.16
CA PRO A 14 -9.51 4.78 23.54
C PRO A 14 -8.16 5.49 23.72
N LYS A 15 -7.20 5.22 22.83
CA LYS A 15 -5.86 5.84 22.83
C LYS A 15 -5.78 7.11 21.97
N ALA A 16 -6.89 7.57 21.38
CA ALA A 16 -6.89 8.79 20.57
C ALA A 16 -6.44 9.99 21.39
N GLY A 17 -5.51 10.79 20.85
CA GLY A 17 -4.93 11.94 21.53
C GLY A 17 -3.83 11.62 22.55
N HIS A 18 -3.49 10.35 22.73
CA HIS A 18 -2.37 9.92 23.56
C HIS A 18 -1.12 9.63 22.73
N PRO A 19 0.09 9.82 23.28
CA PRO A 19 1.33 9.41 22.60
C PRO A 19 1.32 7.92 22.31
N VAL A 20 1.91 7.53 21.18
CA VAL A 20 2.06 6.12 20.80
C VAL A 20 3.12 5.45 21.69
N ASP A 21 2.80 4.26 22.23
CA ASP A 21 3.77 3.46 22.98
C ASP A 21 4.92 3.01 22.06
N ALA A 22 6.13 2.95 22.58
CA ALA A 22 7.29 2.50 21.82
C ALA A 22 7.10 1.09 21.21
N THR A 23 6.36 0.21 21.91
CA THR A 23 6.03 -1.15 21.45
C THR A 23 5.05 -1.18 20.26
N SER A 24 4.33 -0.08 20.02
CA SER A 24 3.36 0.07 18.95
C SER A 24 3.94 0.75 17.72
N LEU A 25 5.19 1.21 17.78
CA LEU A 25 5.88 1.83 16.65
C LEU A 25 6.29 0.75 15.64
N THR A 26 6.19 1.09 14.36
CA THR A 26 6.69 0.22 13.30
C THR A 26 8.22 0.11 13.38
N ASP A 27 8.74 -1.10 13.32
CA ASP A 27 10.16 -1.34 13.16
C ASP A 27 10.56 -1.01 11.72
N ILE A 28 11.24 0.11 11.54
CA ILE A 28 11.64 0.62 10.23
C ILE A 28 12.68 -0.30 9.57
N SER A 29 13.59 -0.87 10.35
CA SER A 29 14.61 -1.78 9.83
C SER A 29 13.97 -3.05 9.28
N GLU A 30 13.02 -3.62 10.00
CA GLU A 30 12.24 -4.78 9.55
C GLU A 30 11.42 -4.45 8.29
N LEU A 31 10.73 -3.30 8.28
CA LEU A 31 9.95 -2.84 7.14
C LEU A 31 10.81 -2.77 5.86
N ILE A 32 12.01 -2.22 5.97
CA ILE A 32 12.96 -2.07 4.85
C ILE A 32 13.52 -3.43 4.41
N SER A 33 13.95 -4.26 5.35
CA SER A 33 14.47 -5.61 5.03
C SER A 33 13.43 -6.44 4.29
N LEU A 34 12.21 -6.49 4.81
CA LEU A 34 11.13 -7.25 4.19
C LEU A 34 10.73 -6.72 2.81
N TYR A 35 10.87 -5.41 2.59
CA TYR A 35 10.63 -4.83 1.27
C TYR A 35 11.55 -5.39 0.19
N TYR A 36 12.83 -5.59 0.52
CA TYR A 36 13.84 -6.10 -0.42
C TYR A 36 13.97 -7.62 -0.46
N GLU A 37 13.67 -8.30 0.64
CA GLU A 37 13.99 -9.72 0.84
C GLU A 37 12.79 -10.65 0.68
N THR A 38 11.57 -10.13 0.79
CA THR A 38 10.37 -10.95 0.70
C THR A 38 9.98 -11.22 -0.75
N GLU A 39 9.94 -12.49 -1.12
CA GLU A 39 9.30 -12.93 -2.36
C GLU A 39 7.80 -13.12 -2.10
N PRO A 40 6.92 -12.40 -2.84
CA PRO A 40 5.48 -12.55 -2.66
C PRO A 40 5.00 -13.98 -2.99
N ASP A 41 4.16 -14.52 -2.13
CA ASP A 41 3.45 -15.76 -2.41
C ASP A 41 2.26 -15.49 -3.34
N LEU A 42 2.38 -15.83 -4.60
CA LEU A 42 1.34 -15.59 -5.60
C LEU A 42 0.10 -16.47 -5.42
N THR A 43 0.17 -17.49 -4.55
CA THR A 43 -1.00 -18.30 -4.18
C THR A 43 -1.85 -17.63 -3.11
N ASP A 44 -1.30 -16.65 -2.42
CA ASP A 44 -2.02 -15.81 -1.45
C ASP A 44 -2.57 -14.56 -2.14
N PRO A 45 -3.89 -14.41 -2.26
CA PRO A 45 -4.50 -13.23 -2.89
C PRO A 45 -4.07 -11.90 -2.25
N ALA A 46 -3.74 -11.89 -0.97
CA ALA A 46 -3.29 -10.69 -0.26
C ALA A 46 -1.89 -10.22 -0.70
N GLN A 47 -1.10 -11.10 -1.31
CA GLN A 47 0.24 -10.80 -1.80
C GLN A 47 0.30 -10.59 -3.32
N GLN A 48 -0.82 -10.67 -4.00
CA GLN A 48 -0.90 -10.37 -5.43
C GLN A 48 -1.00 -8.86 -5.65
N VAL A 49 -0.62 -8.42 -6.85
CA VAL A 49 -0.88 -7.04 -7.28
C VAL A 49 -2.37 -6.87 -7.53
N VAL A 50 -3.01 -6.00 -6.75
CA VAL A 50 -4.43 -5.67 -6.91
C VAL A 50 -4.59 -4.16 -6.90
N PHE A 51 -5.11 -3.62 -7.99
CA PHE A 51 -5.41 -2.19 -8.09
C PHE A 51 -6.83 -1.92 -7.59
N GLY A 52 -6.92 -0.99 -6.61
CA GLY A 52 -8.16 -0.32 -6.26
C GLY A 52 -8.35 0.96 -7.09
N THR A 53 -9.11 1.92 -6.58
CA THR A 53 -9.36 3.21 -7.24
C THR A 53 -8.12 4.09 -7.34
N SER A 54 -7.16 3.95 -6.41
CA SER A 54 -5.98 4.81 -6.29
C SER A 54 -4.68 4.08 -6.57
N GLY A 55 -4.71 2.81 -6.93
CA GLY A 55 -3.54 2.00 -7.19
C GLY A 55 -3.43 0.78 -6.28
N HIS A 56 -2.30 0.09 -6.34
CA HIS A 56 -1.94 -1.00 -5.45
C HIS A 56 -1.41 -0.46 -4.13
N ARG A 57 -1.95 -0.93 -3.02
CA ARG A 57 -1.53 -0.53 -1.67
C ARG A 57 -1.25 -1.75 -0.82
N GLY A 58 -0.30 -1.62 0.07
CA GLY A 58 0.07 -2.70 0.97
C GLY A 58 1.24 -2.32 1.87
N THR A 59 1.80 -3.33 2.50
CA THR A 59 3.00 -3.18 3.33
C THR A 59 3.91 -4.39 3.15
N SER A 60 5.21 -4.18 3.28
CA SER A 60 6.18 -5.27 3.26
C SER A 60 6.06 -6.20 4.48
N LEU A 61 5.50 -5.70 5.59
CA LEU A 61 5.33 -6.49 6.81
C LEU A 61 4.47 -7.74 6.63
N ASN A 62 3.55 -7.73 5.67
CA ASN A 62 2.71 -8.89 5.32
C ASN A 62 2.92 -9.39 3.90
N GLY A 63 3.97 -8.95 3.22
CA GLY A 63 4.27 -9.37 1.85
C GLY A 63 3.35 -8.82 0.77
N SER A 64 2.49 -7.84 1.09
CA SER A 64 1.55 -7.26 0.12
C SER A 64 2.10 -6.08 -0.68
N PHE A 65 3.26 -5.55 -0.27
CA PHE A 65 3.95 -4.47 -0.99
C PHE A 65 5.46 -4.63 -0.82
N THR A 66 6.13 -5.10 -1.85
CA THR A 66 7.56 -5.36 -1.88
C THR A 66 8.19 -4.77 -3.14
N GLU A 67 9.52 -4.81 -3.24
CA GLU A 67 10.24 -4.42 -4.45
C GLU A 67 9.74 -5.21 -5.68
N ASP A 68 9.46 -6.50 -5.52
CA ASP A 68 8.95 -7.34 -6.61
C ASP A 68 7.61 -6.85 -7.16
N HIS A 69 6.70 -6.38 -6.29
CA HIS A 69 5.44 -5.76 -6.73
C HIS A 69 5.70 -4.51 -7.57
N ILE A 70 6.61 -3.65 -7.16
CA ILE A 70 6.96 -2.41 -7.89
C ILE A 70 7.59 -2.75 -9.24
N MET A 71 8.48 -3.72 -9.28
CA MET A 71 9.11 -4.17 -10.52
C MET A 71 8.08 -4.76 -11.49
N ALA A 72 7.18 -5.61 -11.01
CA ALA A 72 6.13 -6.22 -11.81
C ALA A 72 5.16 -5.16 -12.39
N ILE A 73 4.73 -4.21 -11.57
CA ILE A 73 3.85 -3.10 -11.99
C ILE A 73 4.55 -2.24 -13.04
N THR A 74 5.80 -1.88 -12.80
CA THR A 74 6.59 -1.05 -13.72
C THR A 74 6.78 -1.76 -15.06
N GLN A 75 7.10 -3.04 -15.03
CA GLN A 75 7.23 -3.85 -16.23
C GLN A 75 5.92 -3.89 -17.04
N ALA A 76 4.80 -4.13 -16.37
CA ALA A 76 3.49 -4.15 -16.99
C ALA A 76 3.13 -2.81 -17.65
N ILE A 77 3.44 -1.70 -17.00
CA ILE A 77 3.24 -0.35 -17.54
C ILE A 77 4.08 -0.14 -18.80
N CYS A 78 5.35 -0.54 -18.77
CA CYS A 78 6.26 -0.41 -19.91
C CYS A 78 5.77 -1.25 -21.10
N GLU A 79 5.36 -2.48 -20.86
CA GLU A 79 4.81 -3.36 -21.90
C GLU A 79 3.52 -2.81 -22.50
N TYR A 80 2.62 -2.31 -21.68
CA TYR A 80 1.39 -1.67 -22.14
C TYR A 80 1.67 -0.44 -23.00
N ARG A 81 2.56 0.43 -22.57
CA ARG A 81 2.96 1.62 -23.33
C ARG A 81 3.53 1.25 -24.69
N LYS A 82 4.39 0.23 -24.73
CA LYS A 82 4.98 -0.29 -25.97
C LYS A 82 3.90 -0.83 -26.91
N ALA A 83 2.97 -1.63 -26.39
CA ALA A 83 1.87 -2.19 -27.16
C ALA A 83 0.93 -1.11 -27.73
N GLN A 84 0.73 0.00 -27.01
CA GLN A 84 -0.08 1.14 -27.44
C GLN A 84 0.67 2.12 -28.34
N GLY A 85 1.96 1.89 -28.64
CA GLY A 85 2.78 2.82 -29.41
C GLY A 85 3.02 4.15 -28.71
N THR A 86 2.94 4.19 -27.40
CA THR A 86 3.22 5.41 -26.62
C THR A 86 4.72 5.62 -26.51
N HIS A 87 5.19 6.73 -27.03
CA HIS A 87 6.61 7.11 -27.03
C HIS A 87 6.86 8.27 -26.06
N GLY A 88 8.11 8.47 -25.73
CA GLY A 88 8.56 9.53 -24.82
C GLY A 88 8.83 9.02 -23.41
N PRO A 89 9.22 9.92 -22.50
CA PRO A 89 9.59 9.55 -21.15
C PRO A 89 8.39 9.08 -20.32
N LEU A 90 8.64 8.14 -19.41
CA LEU A 90 7.73 7.78 -18.32
C LEU A 90 8.20 8.51 -17.07
N PHE A 91 7.39 9.43 -16.57
CA PHE A 91 7.70 10.15 -15.33
C PHE A 91 7.29 9.33 -14.12
N ILE A 92 8.20 9.20 -13.16
CA ILE A 92 7.97 8.44 -11.91
C ILE A 92 8.24 9.38 -10.74
N GLY A 93 7.32 9.40 -9.78
CA GLY A 93 7.50 10.05 -8.50
C GLY A 93 7.71 9.03 -7.38
N ARG A 94 8.35 9.44 -6.32
CA ARG A 94 8.59 8.64 -5.13
C ARG A 94 8.50 9.50 -3.88
N ASP A 95 7.84 9.00 -2.86
CA ASP A 95 7.87 9.60 -1.52
C ASP A 95 9.23 9.37 -0.84
N THR A 96 9.50 10.20 0.13
CA THR A 96 10.73 10.11 0.94
C THR A 96 10.70 8.93 1.90
#